data_91cc2f6aa0af5a0b2e84f86fa9f5716a
#
_entry.id   91cc2f6aa0af5a0b2e84f86fa9f5716a
#
_cell.length_a   1.000
_cell.length_b   1.000
_cell.length_c   1.000
_cell.angle_alpha   90.00
_cell.angle_beta   90.00
_cell.angle_gamma   90.00
#
_symmetry.space_group_name_H-M   'P 1'
#
loop_
_entity.id
_entity.type
_entity.pdbx_description
1 polymer ?
#
loop_
_entity_poly.entity_id
_entity_poly.type
_entity_poly.pdbx_seq_one_letter_code
_entity_poly.pdbx_strand_id
1 'polypeptide(L)'
;PGAWMETLKQALGFVLMATVVWLAWVLGMQTGSDGVVILMGVLLILGIAGWVLGRYTTLSRRTSTRRAGYVVAIVLVAGSVSFGISSVDTGAAAGAQGFADSDLWQPFSPERVEQLRSEGRPVFIDFTAAWCLSCQVNKRVALRTSAVETRFRQTNVAPLVADWTSRDETITQALAQFGRNSVPLYVLYPADPSAEAVILPELLTEGMILEALEKMTSPQLGLR
;
A
#
# COMPACT_ATOMS: atom_id res chain seq x y z
N PRO A 1 9.87 39.75 11.45
CA PRO A 1 8.88 38.75 11.06
C PRO A 1 7.50 39.38 11.17
N GLY A 2 6.79 39.47 10.03
CA GLY A 2 5.48 40.11 9.98
C GLY A 2 4.34 39.18 10.39
N ALA A 3 3.13 39.73 10.67
CA ALA A 3 1.94 38.98 11.08
C ALA A 3 1.55 37.84 10.08
N TRP A 4 1.87 37.99 8.81
CA TRP A 4 1.64 36.97 7.79
C TRP A 4 2.41 35.65 8.03
N MET A 5 3.58 35.75 8.67
CA MET A 5 4.43 34.59 8.98
C MET A 5 3.80 33.70 10.06
N GLU A 6 3.07 34.31 10.99
CA GLU A 6 2.31 33.58 12.01
C GLU A 6 1.12 32.84 11.36
N THR A 7 0.41 33.51 10.45
CA THR A 7 -0.66 32.90 9.68
C THR A 7 -0.14 31.74 8.81
N LEU A 8 1.02 31.89 8.18
CA LEU A 8 1.64 30.83 7.40
C LEU A 8 2.02 29.63 8.26
N LYS A 9 2.60 29.85 9.45
CA LYS A 9 2.88 28.78 10.42
C LYS A 9 1.63 27.98 10.79
N GLN A 10 0.54 28.68 11.08
CA GLN A 10 -0.74 28.06 11.40
C GLN A 10 -1.29 27.26 10.21
N ALA A 11 -1.21 27.80 9.00
CA ALA A 11 -1.64 27.13 7.77
C ALA A 11 -0.82 25.83 7.52
N LEU A 12 0.49 25.89 7.70
CA LEU A 12 1.36 24.69 7.60
C LEU A 12 1.03 23.65 8.67
N GLY A 13 0.59 24.10 9.87
CA GLY A 13 0.10 23.19 10.91
C GLY A 13 -1.11 22.37 10.46
N PHE A 14 -2.05 22.99 9.73
CA PHE A 14 -3.19 22.23 9.17
C PHE A 14 -2.77 21.23 8.09
N VAL A 15 -1.77 21.56 7.28
CA VAL A 15 -1.21 20.61 6.29
C VAL A 15 -0.60 19.39 6.99
N LEU A 16 0.15 19.60 8.08
CA LEU A 16 0.68 18.51 8.89
C LEU A 16 -0.43 17.66 9.51
N MET A 17 -1.50 18.28 10.02
CA MET A 17 -2.65 17.54 10.57
C MET A 17 -3.36 16.72 9.47
N ALA A 18 -3.50 17.27 8.27
CA ALA A 18 -4.04 16.51 7.13
C ALA A 18 -3.17 15.29 6.79
N THR A 19 -1.85 15.42 6.88
CA THR A 19 -0.92 14.29 6.71
C THR A 19 -1.13 13.22 7.78
N VAL A 20 -1.34 13.62 9.05
CA VAL A 20 -1.64 12.67 10.14
C VAL A 20 -2.93 11.92 9.87
N VAL A 21 -3.99 12.60 9.46
CA VAL A 21 -5.27 11.96 9.09
C VAL A 21 -5.08 10.97 7.95
N TRP A 22 -4.32 11.36 6.92
CA TRP A 22 -4.02 10.48 5.80
C TRP A 22 -3.23 9.23 6.24
N LEU A 23 -2.20 9.40 7.09
CA LEU A 23 -1.41 8.27 7.61
C LEU A 23 -2.26 7.33 8.49
N ALA A 24 -3.17 7.87 9.31
CA ALA A 24 -4.09 7.06 10.10
C ALA A 24 -5.05 6.26 9.19
N TRP A 25 -5.50 6.86 8.10
CA TRP A 25 -6.29 6.16 7.09
C TRP A 25 -5.50 5.03 6.41
N VAL A 26 -4.24 5.31 6.01
CA VAL A 26 -3.34 4.29 5.42
C VAL A 26 -3.12 3.13 6.40
N LEU A 27 -2.88 3.44 7.68
CA LEU A 27 -2.76 2.40 8.71
C LEU A 27 -4.03 1.56 8.80
N GLY A 28 -5.20 2.20 8.80
CA GLY A 28 -6.49 1.48 8.80
C GLY A 28 -6.68 0.56 7.59
N MET A 29 -6.15 0.94 6.43
CA MET A 29 -6.17 0.10 5.24
C MET A 29 -5.22 -1.11 5.35
N GLN A 30 -4.13 -1.00 6.10
CA GLN A 30 -3.14 -2.07 6.28
C GLN A 30 -3.49 -3.04 7.41
N THR A 31 -4.05 -2.52 8.50
CA THR A 31 -4.25 -3.29 9.74
C THR A 31 -5.72 -3.43 10.14
N GLY A 32 -6.64 -2.87 9.35
CA GLY A 32 -8.05 -2.80 9.70
C GLY A 32 -8.36 -1.77 10.80
N SER A 33 -9.58 -1.78 11.30
CA SER A 33 -10.05 -0.88 12.37
C SER A 33 -9.25 -1.03 13.66
N ASP A 34 -8.81 -2.25 13.96
CA ASP A 34 -8.13 -2.58 15.22
C ASP A 34 -6.78 -1.87 15.33
N GLY A 35 -6.01 -1.79 14.25
CA GLY A 35 -4.75 -1.04 14.24
C GLY A 35 -4.93 0.45 14.51
N VAL A 36 -6.00 1.05 14.02
CA VAL A 36 -6.32 2.46 14.33
C VAL A 36 -6.71 2.63 15.79
N VAL A 37 -7.51 1.71 16.34
CA VAL A 37 -7.89 1.74 17.77
C VAL A 37 -6.67 1.58 18.66
N ILE A 38 -5.75 0.66 18.34
CA ILE A 38 -4.48 0.46 19.05
C ILE A 38 -3.64 1.75 19.00
N LEU A 39 -3.50 2.37 17.83
CA LEU A 39 -2.79 3.64 17.69
C LEU A 39 -3.39 4.74 18.58
N MET A 40 -4.71 4.90 18.57
CA MET A 40 -5.41 5.88 19.42
C MET A 40 -5.18 5.59 20.91
N GLY A 41 -5.21 4.32 21.31
CA GLY A 41 -4.90 3.89 22.68
C GLY A 41 -3.47 4.23 23.10
N VAL A 42 -2.50 3.95 22.25
CA VAL A 42 -1.08 4.30 22.48
C VAL A 42 -0.91 5.82 22.62
N LEU A 43 -1.51 6.60 21.71
CA LEU A 43 -1.45 8.08 21.79
C LEU A 43 -2.10 8.63 23.07
N LEU A 44 -3.21 8.04 23.52
CA LEU A 44 -3.86 8.39 24.78
C LEU A 44 -2.93 8.14 25.97
N ILE A 45 -2.29 6.97 26.04
CA ILE A 45 -1.35 6.63 27.13
C ILE A 45 -0.14 7.56 27.11
N LEU A 46 0.40 7.88 25.92
CA LEU A 46 1.48 8.85 25.77
C LEU A 46 1.06 10.26 26.23
N GLY A 47 -0.18 10.66 25.92
CA GLY A 47 -0.75 11.91 26.45
C GLY A 47 -0.84 11.94 27.97
N ILE A 48 -1.26 10.83 28.59
CA ILE A 48 -1.30 10.67 30.05
C ILE A 48 0.13 10.73 30.63
N ALA A 49 1.10 10.05 30.01
CA ALA A 49 2.50 10.11 30.46
C ALA A 49 3.05 11.54 30.39
N GLY A 50 2.77 12.29 29.31
CA GLY A 50 3.12 13.71 29.20
C GLY A 50 2.46 14.58 30.27
N TRP A 51 1.18 14.32 30.56
CA TRP A 51 0.49 15.03 31.64
C TRP A 51 1.09 14.72 33.01
N VAL A 52 1.43 13.46 33.31
CA VAL A 52 2.12 13.08 34.57
C VAL A 52 3.45 13.80 34.69
N LEU A 53 4.24 13.83 33.60
CA LEU A 53 5.50 14.59 33.58
C LEU A 53 5.28 16.07 33.89
N GLY A 54 4.37 16.73 33.20
CA GLY A 54 4.08 18.14 33.42
C GLY A 54 3.58 18.46 34.83
N ARG A 55 2.78 17.55 35.41
CA ARG A 55 2.15 17.79 36.74
C ARG A 55 3.02 17.45 37.94
N TYR A 56 3.82 16.37 37.85
CA TYR A 56 4.50 15.79 39.00
C TYR A 56 6.03 15.98 39.01
N THR A 57 6.65 16.37 37.88
CA THR A 57 8.11 16.50 37.77
C THR A 57 8.61 17.95 37.83
N THR A 58 7.74 18.92 38.17
CA THR A 58 8.12 20.33 38.35
C THR A 58 9.11 20.48 39.50
N LEU A 59 10.05 21.45 39.37
CA LEU A 59 11.12 21.71 40.32
C LEU A 59 10.63 22.06 41.75
N SER A 60 9.41 22.54 41.88
CA SER A 60 8.77 22.87 43.16
C SER A 60 8.27 21.65 43.95
N ARG A 61 8.29 20.45 43.36
CA ARG A 61 7.84 19.22 44.04
C ARG A 61 8.98 18.51 44.76
N ARG A 62 8.60 17.75 45.81
CA ARG A 62 9.51 16.93 46.59
C ARG A 62 10.24 15.92 45.67
N THR A 63 11.56 15.74 45.92
CA THR A 63 12.41 14.86 45.08
C THR A 63 11.84 13.44 44.90
N SER A 64 11.22 12.89 45.96
CA SER A 64 10.58 11.59 45.93
C SER A 64 9.41 11.55 44.94
N THR A 65 8.51 12.55 44.97
CA THR A 65 7.35 12.67 44.05
C THR A 65 7.82 12.83 42.61
N ARG A 66 8.87 13.61 42.40
CA ARG A 66 9.47 13.84 41.08
C ARG A 66 10.05 12.54 40.48
N ARG A 67 10.81 11.77 41.30
CA ARG A 67 11.32 10.46 40.87
C ARG A 67 10.20 9.48 40.54
N ALA A 68 9.17 9.41 41.39
CA ALA A 68 8.00 8.58 41.13
C ALA A 68 7.30 8.98 39.80
N GLY A 69 7.14 10.27 39.51
CA GLY A 69 6.57 10.78 38.27
C GLY A 69 7.37 10.35 37.04
N TYR A 70 8.70 10.40 37.08
CA TYR A 70 9.54 9.89 35.97
C TYR A 70 9.40 8.40 35.79
N VAL A 71 9.44 7.61 36.88
CA VAL A 71 9.28 6.16 36.80
C VAL A 71 7.94 5.77 36.17
N VAL A 72 6.85 6.38 36.63
CA VAL A 72 5.50 6.14 36.09
C VAL A 72 5.45 6.51 34.60
N ALA A 73 5.98 7.67 34.22
CA ALA A 73 5.97 8.07 32.82
C ALA A 73 6.78 7.11 31.93
N ILE A 74 7.97 6.69 32.39
CA ILE A 74 8.81 5.72 31.66
C ILE A 74 8.06 4.37 31.49
N VAL A 75 7.43 3.87 32.55
CA VAL A 75 6.67 2.62 32.51
C VAL A 75 5.48 2.73 31.53
N LEU A 76 4.76 3.85 31.55
CA LEU A 76 3.65 4.08 30.60
C LEU A 76 4.14 4.13 29.16
N VAL A 77 5.23 4.87 28.89
CA VAL A 77 5.80 4.96 27.53
C VAL A 77 6.30 3.59 27.06
N ALA A 78 7.14 2.92 27.85
CA ALA A 78 7.69 1.62 27.49
C ALA A 78 6.58 0.56 27.30
N GLY A 79 5.61 0.54 28.22
CA GLY A 79 4.48 -0.39 28.14
C GLY A 79 3.60 -0.15 26.92
N SER A 80 3.27 1.12 26.62
CA SER A 80 2.43 1.46 25.47
C SER A 80 3.11 1.15 24.13
N VAL A 81 4.40 1.43 24.02
CA VAL A 81 5.19 1.13 22.80
C VAL A 81 5.33 -0.38 22.62
N SER A 82 5.68 -1.12 23.66
CA SER A 82 5.79 -2.59 23.59
C SER A 82 4.43 -3.22 23.23
N PHE A 83 3.34 -2.77 23.83
CA PHE A 83 2.00 -3.22 23.52
C PHE A 83 1.63 -2.89 22.06
N GLY A 84 1.88 -1.66 21.60
CA GLY A 84 1.61 -1.26 20.22
C GLY A 84 2.34 -2.13 19.20
N ILE A 85 3.63 -2.40 19.42
CA ILE A 85 4.43 -3.25 18.51
C ILE A 85 3.93 -4.70 18.50
N SER A 86 3.60 -5.26 19.67
CA SER A 86 3.16 -6.66 19.76
C SER A 86 1.72 -6.89 19.31
N SER A 87 0.88 -5.85 19.29
CA SER A 87 -0.54 -5.96 18.96
C SER A 87 -0.85 -5.63 17.49
N VAL A 88 0.07 -4.99 16.77
CA VAL A 88 -0.09 -4.75 15.34
C VAL A 88 0.29 -6.04 14.60
N ASP A 89 -0.70 -6.92 14.45
CA ASP A 89 -0.56 -8.07 13.57
C ASP A 89 -0.76 -7.56 12.13
N THR A 90 0.33 -7.53 11.36
CA THR A 90 0.30 -7.13 9.95
C THR A 90 -0.27 -8.25 9.06
N GLY A 91 -1.06 -9.12 9.65
CA GLY A 91 -1.67 -10.26 9.00
C GLY A 91 -2.67 -9.87 7.91
N ALA A 92 -2.58 -10.56 6.83
CA ALA A 92 -3.20 -10.51 5.51
C ALA A 92 -4.74 -10.30 5.39
N ALA A 93 -5.43 -9.79 6.40
CA ALA A 93 -6.90 -9.79 6.42
C ALA A 93 -7.59 -8.62 5.70
N ALA A 94 -6.89 -7.53 5.39
CA ALA A 94 -7.53 -6.33 4.82
C ALA A 94 -7.44 -6.23 3.28
N GLY A 95 -6.53 -6.94 2.64
CA GLY A 95 -6.23 -6.79 1.20
C GLY A 95 -7.23 -7.42 0.24
N ALA A 96 -7.97 -8.42 0.66
CA ALA A 96 -8.78 -9.25 -0.25
C ALA A 96 -10.14 -8.64 -0.66
N GLN A 97 -10.60 -7.57 -0.04
CA GLN A 97 -11.97 -7.06 -0.24
C GLN A 97 -12.12 -6.03 -1.37
N GLY A 98 -11.04 -5.54 -1.97
CA GLY A 98 -11.09 -4.47 -2.98
C GLY A 98 -11.30 -4.93 -4.43
N PHE A 99 -11.36 -6.22 -4.73
CA PHE A 99 -11.28 -6.73 -6.11
C PHE A 99 -12.46 -7.58 -6.58
N ALA A 100 -13.50 -7.74 -5.77
CA ALA A 100 -14.65 -8.59 -6.07
C ALA A 100 -15.59 -8.06 -7.18
N ASP A 101 -15.26 -6.94 -7.84
CA ASP A 101 -16.20 -6.21 -8.71
C ASP A 101 -16.12 -6.59 -10.19
N SER A 102 -15.31 -7.57 -10.60
CA SER A 102 -15.39 -8.12 -11.96
C SER A 102 -14.95 -9.58 -12.01
N ASP A 103 -15.72 -10.41 -12.71
CA ASP A 103 -15.43 -11.83 -12.98
C ASP A 103 -14.12 -12.06 -13.78
N LEU A 104 -13.49 -11.00 -14.27
CA LEU A 104 -12.31 -11.05 -15.12
C LEU A 104 -11.02 -11.11 -14.32
N TRP A 105 -10.92 -10.30 -13.26
CA TRP A 105 -9.69 -10.13 -12.46
C TRP A 105 -9.59 -11.21 -11.39
N GLN A 106 -8.42 -11.87 -11.33
CA GLN A 106 -8.16 -12.95 -10.37
C GLN A 106 -7.08 -12.51 -9.36
N PRO A 107 -7.09 -13.04 -8.14
CA PRO A 107 -6.01 -12.81 -7.20
C PRO A 107 -4.70 -13.41 -7.73
N PHE A 108 -3.60 -12.70 -7.49
CA PHE A 108 -2.26 -13.14 -7.83
C PHE A 108 -1.80 -14.26 -6.90
N SER A 109 -1.19 -15.27 -7.47
CA SER A 109 -0.22 -16.14 -6.79
C SER A 109 0.84 -16.60 -7.80
N PRO A 110 2.07 -16.90 -7.37
CA PRO A 110 3.12 -17.41 -8.26
C PRO A 110 2.69 -18.67 -8.99
N GLU A 111 2.02 -19.60 -8.30
CA GLU A 111 1.53 -20.86 -8.86
C GLU A 111 0.48 -20.61 -9.94
N ARG A 112 -0.39 -19.61 -9.73
CA ARG A 112 -1.40 -19.25 -10.73
C ARG A 112 -0.77 -18.66 -11.99
N VAL A 113 0.26 -17.83 -11.84
CA VAL A 113 1.03 -17.30 -12.99
C VAL A 113 1.68 -18.45 -13.75
N GLU A 114 2.35 -19.37 -13.06
CA GLU A 114 3.03 -20.51 -13.69
C GLU A 114 2.03 -21.43 -14.40
N GLN A 115 0.91 -21.74 -13.78
CA GLN A 115 -0.16 -22.53 -14.38
C GLN A 115 -0.66 -21.88 -15.68
N LEU A 116 -1.02 -20.60 -15.65
CA LEU A 116 -1.54 -19.91 -16.82
C LEU A 116 -0.51 -19.84 -17.96
N ARG A 117 0.76 -19.62 -17.62
CA ARG A 117 1.86 -19.64 -18.61
C ARG A 117 2.08 -21.03 -19.20
N SER A 118 1.98 -22.08 -18.41
CA SER A 118 2.09 -23.46 -18.91
C SER A 118 0.94 -23.84 -19.84
N GLU A 119 -0.24 -23.23 -19.65
CA GLU A 119 -1.40 -23.34 -20.56
C GLU A 119 -1.22 -22.51 -21.86
N GLY A 120 -0.10 -21.78 -22.01
CA GLY A 120 0.13 -20.88 -23.15
C GLY A 120 -0.78 -19.65 -23.14
N ARG A 121 -1.24 -19.25 -21.97
CA ARG A 121 -2.14 -18.13 -21.79
C ARG A 121 -1.36 -16.87 -21.39
N PRO A 122 -1.54 -15.72 -22.07
CA PRO A 122 -0.91 -14.49 -21.65
C PRO A 122 -1.43 -14.03 -20.29
N VAL A 123 -0.54 -13.46 -19.47
CA VAL A 123 -0.89 -13.01 -18.09
C VAL A 123 -0.54 -11.54 -17.93
N PHE A 124 -1.48 -10.75 -17.46
CA PHE A 124 -1.26 -9.37 -17.05
C PHE A 124 -1.31 -9.28 -15.52
N ILE A 125 -0.28 -8.73 -14.89
CA ILE A 125 -0.23 -8.59 -13.42
C ILE A 125 -0.22 -7.11 -13.05
N ASP A 126 -1.20 -6.71 -12.23
CA ASP A 126 -1.30 -5.39 -11.59
C ASP A 126 -0.81 -5.50 -10.14
N PHE A 127 0.45 -5.11 -9.90
CA PHE A 127 0.96 -4.92 -8.53
C PHE A 127 0.50 -3.57 -8.01
N THR A 128 -0.33 -3.59 -6.99
CA THR A 128 -1.10 -2.43 -6.53
C THR A 128 -1.19 -2.40 -5.00
N ALA A 129 -1.68 -1.27 -4.46
CA ALA A 129 -2.07 -1.18 -3.05
C ALA A 129 -3.23 -0.18 -2.91
N ALA A 130 -4.06 -0.37 -1.90
CA ALA A 130 -5.21 0.51 -1.66
C ALA A 130 -4.78 1.95 -1.32
N TRP A 131 -3.66 2.12 -0.63
CA TRP A 131 -3.08 3.43 -0.27
C TRP A 131 -2.27 4.09 -1.40
N CYS A 132 -2.05 3.41 -2.53
CA CYS A 132 -1.28 3.90 -3.67
C CYS A 132 -2.17 4.76 -4.58
N LEU A 133 -2.05 6.09 -4.50
CA LEU A 133 -2.89 7.01 -5.25
C LEU A 133 -2.74 6.83 -6.78
N SER A 134 -1.51 6.70 -7.28
CA SER A 134 -1.26 6.47 -8.71
C SER A 134 -1.88 5.15 -9.19
N CYS A 135 -1.84 4.09 -8.36
CA CYS A 135 -2.50 2.83 -8.67
C CYS A 135 -4.03 3.02 -8.82
N GLN A 136 -4.66 3.78 -7.92
CA GLN A 136 -6.11 4.02 -7.97
C GLN A 136 -6.50 4.86 -9.20
N VAL A 137 -5.67 5.83 -9.58
CA VAL A 137 -5.87 6.60 -10.81
C VAL A 137 -5.76 5.70 -12.02
N ASN A 138 -4.66 4.93 -12.16
CA ASN A 138 -4.45 4.02 -13.29
C ASN A 138 -5.56 2.97 -13.42
N LYS A 139 -6.09 2.46 -12.30
CA LYS A 139 -7.26 1.55 -12.33
C LYS A 139 -8.44 2.19 -13.04
N ARG A 140 -8.77 3.43 -12.71
CA ARG A 140 -9.96 4.12 -13.26
C ARG A 140 -9.78 4.53 -14.70
N VAL A 141 -8.60 5.09 -15.06
CA VAL A 141 -8.40 5.73 -16.37
C VAL A 141 -7.81 4.81 -17.42
N ALA A 142 -7.26 3.65 -17.01
CA ALA A 142 -6.57 2.76 -17.94
C ALA A 142 -7.00 1.28 -17.81
N LEU A 143 -6.95 0.69 -16.60
CA LEU A 143 -7.11 -0.77 -16.45
C LEU A 143 -8.57 -1.24 -16.46
N ARG A 144 -9.49 -0.44 -15.90
CA ARG A 144 -10.92 -0.80 -15.76
C ARG A 144 -11.81 -0.12 -16.80
N THR A 145 -11.26 0.21 -17.95
CA THR A 145 -12.04 0.72 -19.09
C THR A 145 -12.66 -0.45 -19.85
N SER A 146 -13.84 -0.24 -20.40
CA SER A 146 -14.54 -1.25 -21.20
C SER A 146 -13.72 -1.72 -22.40
N ALA A 147 -12.91 -0.83 -22.99
CA ALA A 147 -12.04 -1.15 -24.12
C ALA A 147 -10.94 -2.15 -23.71
N VAL A 148 -10.25 -1.90 -22.58
CA VAL A 148 -9.18 -2.78 -22.09
C VAL A 148 -9.74 -4.12 -21.61
N GLU A 149 -10.86 -4.14 -20.87
CA GLU A 149 -11.47 -5.38 -20.42
C GLU A 149 -11.98 -6.23 -21.60
N THR A 150 -12.56 -5.59 -22.61
CA THR A 150 -12.96 -6.27 -23.86
C THR A 150 -11.74 -6.85 -24.57
N ARG A 151 -10.64 -6.09 -24.64
CA ARG A 151 -9.40 -6.55 -25.28
C ARG A 151 -8.78 -7.73 -24.53
N PHE A 152 -8.74 -7.70 -23.18
CA PHE A 152 -8.31 -8.86 -22.38
C PHE A 152 -9.09 -10.13 -22.72
N ARG A 153 -10.43 -10.03 -22.86
CA ARG A 153 -11.28 -11.17 -23.24
C ARG A 153 -10.97 -11.66 -24.67
N GLN A 154 -10.83 -10.73 -25.61
CA GLN A 154 -10.57 -11.07 -27.03
C GLN A 154 -9.20 -11.73 -27.22
N THR A 155 -8.18 -11.31 -26.46
CA THR A 155 -6.82 -11.84 -26.55
C THR A 155 -6.55 -12.97 -25.54
N ASN A 156 -7.58 -13.42 -24.82
CA ASN A 156 -7.51 -14.46 -23.78
C ASN A 156 -6.47 -14.18 -22.68
N VAL A 157 -6.18 -12.90 -22.42
CA VAL A 157 -5.29 -12.48 -21.33
C VAL A 157 -5.94 -12.74 -19.99
N ALA A 158 -5.20 -13.32 -19.05
CA ALA A 158 -5.62 -13.48 -17.67
C ALA A 158 -5.10 -12.29 -16.83
N PRO A 159 -5.95 -11.33 -16.42
CA PRO A 159 -5.52 -10.26 -15.55
C PRO A 159 -5.53 -10.73 -14.09
N LEU A 160 -4.39 -10.55 -13.42
CA LEU A 160 -4.17 -10.86 -12.02
C LEU A 160 -3.91 -9.58 -11.22
N VAL A 161 -4.37 -9.56 -9.98
CA VAL A 161 -4.12 -8.46 -9.05
C VAL A 161 -3.24 -8.93 -7.92
N ALA A 162 -2.09 -8.30 -7.75
CA ALA A 162 -1.17 -8.47 -6.65
C ALA A 162 -1.35 -7.31 -5.66
N ASP A 163 -2.28 -7.49 -4.71
CA ASP A 163 -2.59 -6.45 -3.72
C ASP A 163 -1.59 -6.44 -2.57
N TRP A 164 -0.70 -5.48 -2.63
CA TRP A 164 0.36 -5.28 -1.63
C TRP A 164 -0.04 -4.30 -0.51
N THR A 165 -1.33 -4.11 -0.26
CA THR A 165 -1.82 -3.18 0.77
C THR A 165 -1.24 -3.51 2.14
N SER A 166 -1.22 -4.78 2.51
CA SER A 166 -0.68 -5.30 3.78
C SER A 166 0.79 -5.74 3.69
N ARG A 167 1.48 -5.44 2.59
CA ARG A 167 2.88 -5.86 2.36
C ARG A 167 3.09 -7.37 2.44
N ASP A 168 2.19 -8.12 1.81
CA ASP A 168 2.30 -9.58 1.70
C ASP A 168 3.69 -10.00 1.22
N GLU A 169 4.27 -11.00 1.89
CA GLU A 169 5.65 -11.45 1.63
C GLU A 169 5.79 -12.08 0.25
N THR A 170 4.80 -12.85 -0.22
CA THR A 170 4.81 -13.49 -1.54
C THR A 170 4.85 -12.44 -2.64
N ILE A 171 4.04 -11.38 -2.49
CA ILE A 171 4.02 -10.24 -3.43
C ILE A 171 5.31 -9.43 -3.33
N THR A 172 5.88 -9.28 -2.12
CA THR A 172 7.17 -8.61 -1.91
C THR A 172 8.29 -9.31 -2.66
N GLN A 173 8.35 -10.64 -2.57
CA GLN A 173 9.32 -11.45 -3.29
C GLN A 173 9.11 -11.39 -4.81
N ALA A 174 7.86 -11.38 -5.27
CA ALA A 174 7.55 -11.22 -6.69
C ALA A 174 7.98 -9.85 -7.23
N LEU A 175 7.76 -8.76 -6.48
CA LEU A 175 8.27 -7.41 -6.84
C LEU A 175 9.80 -7.39 -6.94
N ALA A 176 10.48 -8.05 -6.01
CA ALA A 176 11.95 -8.12 -5.98
C ALA A 176 12.53 -8.83 -7.21
N GLN A 177 11.83 -9.80 -7.81
CA GLN A 177 12.23 -10.46 -9.06
C GLN A 177 12.36 -9.47 -10.23
N PHE A 178 11.58 -8.39 -10.20
CA PHE A 178 11.65 -7.30 -11.19
C PHE A 178 12.56 -6.15 -10.75
N GLY A 179 13.35 -6.34 -9.67
CA GLY A 179 14.21 -5.29 -9.10
C GLY A 179 13.41 -4.13 -8.49
N ARG A 180 12.16 -4.37 -8.08
CA ARG A 180 11.26 -3.37 -7.50
C ARG A 180 10.97 -3.67 -6.03
N ASN A 181 10.77 -2.60 -5.25
CA ASN A 181 10.38 -2.65 -3.84
C ASN A 181 9.18 -1.74 -3.54
N SER A 182 8.44 -1.36 -4.59
CA SER A 182 7.31 -0.42 -4.51
C SER A 182 6.28 -0.70 -5.59
N VAL A 183 5.08 -0.19 -5.41
CA VAL A 183 3.98 -0.16 -6.37
C VAL A 183 3.76 1.27 -6.87
N PRO A 184 3.24 1.47 -8.10
CA PRO A 184 2.71 0.48 -9.03
C PRO A 184 3.80 -0.24 -9.85
N LEU A 185 3.52 -1.50 -10.20
CA LEU A 185 4.27 -2.24 -11.22
C LEU A 185 3.27 -3.03 -12.07
N TYR A 186 3.43 -2.97 -13.38
CA TYR A 186 2.58 -3.67 -14.35
C TYR A 186 3.43 -4.58 -15.20
N VAL A 187 3.09 -5.87 -15.20
CA VAL A 187 3.86 -6.91 -15.89
C VAL A 187 2.95 -7.65 -16.85
N LEU A 188 3.38 -7.82 -18.08
CA LEU A 188 2.68 -8.52 -19.11
C LEU A 188 3.54 -9.68 -19.61
N TYR A 189 3.09 -10.91 -19.35
CA TYR A 189 3.71 -12.12 -19.88
C TYR A 189 3.02 -12.52 -21.19
N PRO A 190 3.79 -12.68 -22.30
CA PRO A 190 3.27 -13.23 -23.52
C PRO A 190 2.80 -14.68 -23.37
N ALA A 191 2.05 -15.18 -24.38
CA ALA A 191 1.61 -16.58 -24.44
C ALA A 191 2.77 -17.58 -24.55
N ASP A 192 3.88 -17.17 -25.17
CA ASP A 192 5.09 -17.98 -25.24
C ASP A 192 5.80 -18.00 -23.86
N PRO A 193 5.91 -19.16 -23.21
CA PRO A 193 6.56 -19.28 -21.91
C PRO A 193 8.05 -18.89 -21.93
N SER A 194 8.71 -18.95 -23.10
CA SER A 194 10.11 -18.57 -23.27
C SER A 194 10.32 -17.06 -23.46
N ALA A 195 9.25 -16.33 -23.77
CA ALA A 195 9.34 -14.90 -23.97
C ALA A 195 9.49 -14.15 -22.64
N GLU A 196 10.30 -13.08 -22.68
CA GLU A 196 10.50 -12.24 -21.51
C GLU A 196 9.24 -11.44 -21.17
N ALA A 197 9.07 -11.15 -19.89
CA ALA A 197 8.00 -10.29 -19.40
C ALA A 197 8.19 -8.84 -19.86
N VAL A 198 7.12 -8.22 -20.29
CA VAL A 198 7.10 -6.80 -20.67
C VAL A 198 6.66 -5.99 -19.45
N ILE A 199 7.53 -5.08 -18.99
CA ILE A 199 7.20 -4.15 -17.90
C ILE A 199 6.64 -2.87 -18.51
N LEU A 200 5.43 -2.49 -18.08
CA LEU A 200 4.76 -1.28 -18.52
C LEU A 200 5.14 -0.09 -17.62
N PRO A 201 4.97 1.16 -18.10
CA PRO A 201 5.25 2.36 -17.31
C PRO A 201 4.39 2.46 -16.05
N GLU A 202 4.89 3.16 -15.03
CA GLU A 202 4.17 3.40 -13.75
C GLU A 202 2.89 4.24 -13.93
N LEU A 203 2.88 5.14 -14.91
CA LEU A 203 1.67 5.89 -15.30
C LEU A 203 1.12 5.29 -16.59
N LEU A 204 -0.08 4.72 -16.48
CA LEU A 204 -0.74 4.06 -17.59
C LEU A 204 -1.78 4.95 -18.27
N THR A 205 -1.87 4.79 -19.58
CA THR A 205 -3.02 5.22 -20.36
C THR A 205 -3.68 3.99 -21.00
N GLU A 206 -4.95 4.09 -21.32
CA GLU A 206 -5.69 3.04 -22.05
C GLU A 206 -4.95 2.63 -23.33
N GLY A 207 -4.47 3.60 -24.11
CA GLY A 207 -3.76 3.35 -25.36
C GLY A 207 -2.48 2.55 -25.19
N MET A 208 -1.70 2.79 -24.12
CA MET A 208 -0.47 2.02 -23.83
C MET A 208 -0.76 0.54 -23.60
N ILE A 209 -1.85 0.24 -22.88
CA ILE A 209 -2.25 -1.15 -22.60
C ILE A 209 -2.71 -1.81 -23.90
N LEU A 210 -3.55 -1.16 -24.68
CA LEU A 210 -4.05 -1.69 -25.96
C LEU A 210 -2.90 -1.94 -26.94
N GLU A 211 -1.94 -1.02 -27.04
CA GLU A 211 -0.74 -1.17 -27.87
C GLU A 211 0.13 -2.34 -27.41
N ALA A 212 0.34 -2.50 -26.11
CA ALA A 212 1.11 -3.63 -25.56
C ALA A 212 0.43 -4.98 -25.88
N LEU A 213 -0.90 -5.03 -25.79
CA LEU A 213 -1.68 -6.22 -26.12
C LEU A 213 -1.65 -6.52 -27.64
N GLU A 214 -1.65 -5.50 -28.49
CA GLU A 214 -1.51 -5.67 -29.94
C GLU A 214 -0.13 -6.23 -30.34
N LYS A 215 0.93 -5.69 -29.75
CA LYS A 215 2.30 -6.17 -29.99
C LYS A 215 2.49 -7.63 -29.63
N MET A 216 1.79 -8.13 -28.59
CA MET A 216 1.83 -9.55 -28.23
C MET A 216 1.09 -10.46 -29.21
N THR A 217 0.01 -9.96 -29.78
CA THR A 217 -0.85 -10.77 -30.70
C THR A 217 -0.39 -10.72 -32.15
N SER A 218 0.41 -9.70 -32.50
CA SER A 218 1.02 -9.62 -33.82
C SER A 218 2.19 -10.60 -33.91
N PRO A 219 2.18 -11.59 -34.81
CA PRO A 219 3.38 -12.38 -35.06
C PRO A 219 4.49 -11.39 -35.44
N GLN A 220 5.62 -11.44 -34.76
CA GLN A 220 6.80 -10.70 -35.22
C GLN A 220 7.08 -11.17 -36.63
N LEU A 221 6.67 -10.38 -37.65
CA LEU A 221 7.18 -10.55 -38.99
C LEU A 221 8.69 -10.41 -38.90
N GLY A 222 9.35 -11.56 -38.91
CA GLY A 222 10.79 -11.65 -38.86
C GLY A 222 11.41 -10.77 -39.95
N LEU A 223 11.95 -9.66 -39.56
CA LEU A 223 12.97 -8.97 -40.31
C LEU A 223 14.30 -9.62 -39.89
N ARG A 224 14.74 -10.58 -40.72
CA ARG A 224 16.14 -10.98 -40.81
C ARG A 224 16.97 -9.84 -41.33
#